data_c259137dd7a7b65e81f733bed390900b
#
_entry.id   c259137dd7a7b65e81f733bed390900b
#
_cell.length_a   1.000
_cell.length_b   1.000
_cell.length_c   1.000
_cell.angle_alpha   90.00
_cell.angle_beta   90.00
_cell.angle_gamma   90.00
#
_symmetry.space_group_name_H-M   'P 1'
#
loop_
_entity.id
_entity.type
_entity.pdbx_description
1 polymer ?
#
loop_
_entity_poly.entity_id
_entity_poly.type
_entity_poly.pdbx_seq_one_letter_code
_entity_poly.pdbx_strand_id
1 'polypeptide(L)'
;MKQTMSMLLAALALCAVGTVSSAQPASSRHMAKGVACTACHGEAMKAVPTRDTCLTCHGPVEKLAAKPEHLNFTSRMKNAKTGQTVEHKALVNPHDSYHFGTTLACSECHSEHKAGRNDCSTCHDTRAWKIRLLGAE
;
A
#
# COMPACT_ATOMS: atom_id res chain seq x y z
N MET A 1 15.98 57.36 -54.41
CA MET A 1 16.32 57.11 -52.97
C MET A 1 15.09 56.48 -52.35
N LYS A 2 15.05 55.16 -52.23
CA LYS A 2 14.03 54.41 -51.47
C LYS A 2 14.75 53.26 -50.78
N GLN A 3 14.97 53.41 -49.48
CA GLN A 3 15.54 52.36 -48.62
C GLN A 3 14.44 51.34 -48.31
N THR A 4 14.63 50.13 -48.73
CA THR A 4 13.84 48.97 -48.34
C THR A 4 14.43 48.38 -47.04
N MET A 5 13.74 48.56 -45.98
CA MET A 5 14.08 48.01 -44.65
C MET A 5 13.65 46.55 -44.66
N SER A 6 14.63 45.65 -44.68
CA SER A 6 14.43 44.21 -44.58
C SER A 6 14.24 43.82 -43.10
N MET A 7 13.05 43.46 -42.72
CA MET A 7 12.75 42.91 -41.41
C MET A 7 13.15 41.45 -41.33
N LEU A 8 14.23 41.16 -40.63
CA LEU A 8 14.56 39.78 -40.21
C LEU A 8 13.65 39.39 -39.06
N LEU A 9 12.70 38.50 -39.34
CA LEU A 9 11.96 37.78 -38.32
C LEU A 9 12.83 36.64 -37.79
N ALA A 10 13.43 36.84 -36.63
CA ALA A 10 14.06 35.78 -35.88
C ALA A 10 12.96 34.96 -35.18
N ALA A 11 12.63 33.78 -35.72
CA ALA A 11 11.79 32.84 -35.05
C ALA A 11 12.52 32.17 -33.89
N LEU A 12 12.25 32.60 -32.66
CA LEU A 12 12.68 31.89 -31.44
C LEU A 12 11.84 30.60 -31.33
N ALA A 13 12.43 29.49 -31.73
CA ALA A 13 11.90 28.18 -31.39
C ALA A 13 12.13 27.92 -29.88
N LEU A 14 11.12 28.17 -29.05
CA LEU A 14 11.10 27.71 -27.67
C LEU A 14 11.00 26.18 -27.68
N CYS A 15 12.13 25.50 -27.54
CA CYS A 15 12.13 24.09 -27.17
C CYS A 15 11.57 23.98 -25.74
N ALA A 16 10.29 23.67 -25.63
CA ALA A 16 9.68 23.24 -24.38
C ALA A 16 10.33 21.90 -24.00
N VAL A 17 11.39 21.99 -23.17
CA VAL A 17 11.93 20.81 -22.51
C VAL A 17 10.86 20.36 -21.52
N GLY A 18 10.05 19.40 -21.96
CA GLY A 18 9.10 18.74 -21.08
C GLY A 18 9.89 18.12 -19.93
N THR A 19 9.79 18.71 -18.75
CA THR A 19 10.27 18.08 -17.54
C THR A 19 9.47 16.81 -17.34
N VAL A 20 10.05 15.66 -17.71
CA VAL A 20 9.56 14.37 -17.27
C VAL A 20 9.64 14.40 -15.75
N SER A 21 8.52 14.70 -15.12
CA SER A 21 8.37 14.52 -13.68
C SER A 21 8.50 13.03 -13.44
N SER A 22 9.71 12.59 -13.12
CA SER A 22 9.92 11.29 -12.55
C SER A 22 9.18 11.33 -11.21
N ALA A 23 8.00 10.70 -11.15
CA ALA A 23 7.32 10.48 -9.89
C ALA A 23 8.33 9.78 -8.97
N GLN A 24 8.89 10.52 -8.03
CA GLN A 24 9.72 9.92 -7.00
C GLN A 24 8.83 8.88 -6.31
N PRO A 25 9.29 7.64 -6.19
CA PRO A 25 8.57 6.67 -5.41
C PRO A 25 8.36 7.28 -4.01
N ALA A 26 7.13 7.29 -3.55
CA ALA A 26 6.82 7.75 -2.20
C ALA A 26 7.81 7.11 -1.24
N SER A 27 8.39 7.89 -0.35
CA SER A 27 9.45 7.44 0.56
C SER A 27 8.98 6.20 1.30
N SER A 28 9.55 5.06 0.94
CA SER A 28 9.20 3.80 1.56
C SER A 28 9.82 3.72 2.95
N ARG A 29 9.15 3.06 3.86
CA ARG A 29 9.66 2.87 5.23
C ARG A 29 10.91 2.00 5.26
N HIS A 30 11.01 1.07 4.35
CA HIS A 30 12.18 0.23 4.19
C HIS A 30 13.37 1.07 3.69
N MET A 31 13.16 1.96 2.73
CA MET A 31 14.19 2.90 2.29
C MET A 31 14.66 3.81 3.42
N ALA A 32 13.75 4.31 4.23
CA ALA A 32 14.08 5.11 5.41
C ALA A 32 14.93 4.36 6.45
N LYS A 33 14.94 3.04 6.39
CA LYS A 33 15.76 2.14 7.20
C LYS A 33 17.00 1.62 6.48
N GLY A 34 17.31 2.13 5.29
CA GLY A 34 18.47 1.75 4.50
C GLY A 34 18.33 0.44 3.72
N VAL A 35 17.12 -0.11 3.60
CA VAL A 35 16.89 -1.31 2.78
C VAL A 35 16.94 -0.93 1.30
N ALA A 36 17.80 -1.59 0.54
CA ALA A 36 17.96 -1.33 -0.89
C ALA A 36 16.75 -1.83 -1.68
N CYS A 37 16.42 -1.16 -2.78
CA CYS A 37 15.33 -1.56 -3.68
C CYS A 37 15.50 -2.99 -4.21
N THR A 38 16.75 -3.40 -4.45
CA THR A 38 17.11 -4.73 -4.93
C THR A 38 16.76 -5.86 -3.96
N ALA A 39 16.65 -5.56 -2.66
CA ALA A 39 16.24 -6.55 -1.66
C ALA A 39 14.81 -7.09 -1.92
N CYS A 40 13.95 -6.27 -2.53
CA CYS A 40 12.60 -6.66 -2.89
C CYS A 40 12.44 -6.96 -4.39
N HIS A 41 13.10 -6.18 -5.25
CA HIS A 41 12.92 -6.23 -6.70
C HIS A 41 14.00 -7.02 -7.46
N GLY A 42 14.97 -7.58 -6.74
CA GLY A 42 16.12 -8.27 -7.33
C GLY A 42 17.09 -7.32 -8.04
N GLU A 43 18.23 -7.82 -8.44
CA GLU A 43 19.31 -7.02 -9.05
C GLU A 43 18.86 -6.27 -10.33
N ALA A 44 18.01 -6.90 -11.14
CA ALA A 44 17.50 -6.29 -12.36
C ALA A 44 16.33 -5.32 -12.13
N MET A 45 15.88 -5.09 -10.90
CA MET A 45 14.74 -4.24 -10.53
C MET A 45 13.43 -4.60 -11.26
N LYS A 46 13.25 -5.87 -11.60
CA LYS A 46 12.10 -6.38 -12.37
C LYS A 46 11.23 -7.36 -11.60
N ALA A 47 11.73 -7.90 -10.50
CA ALA A 47 10.98 -8.86 -9.71
C ALA A 47 9.79 -8.16 -9.03
N VAL A 48 8.64 -8.82 -9.06
CA VAL A 48 7.49 -8.43 -8.23
C VAL A 48 7.69 -9.12 -6.87
N PRO A 49 7.77 -8.35 -5.76
CA PRO A 49 7.92 -8.92 -4.44
C PRO A 49 6.78 -9.87 -4.11
N THR A 50 7.11 -11.06 -3.66
CA THR A 50 6.16 -12.08 -3.21
C THR A 50 6.06 -12.08 -1.69
N ARG A 51 5.14 -12.88 -1.16
CA ARG A 51 5.06 -13.15 0.28
C ARG A 51 6.41 -13.65 0.83
N ASP A 52 7.07 -14.57 0.13
CA ASP A 52 8.35 -15.12 0.57
C ASP A 52 9.44 -14.04 0.63
N THR A 53 9.44 -13.12 -0.32
CA THR A 53 10.34 -11.96 -0.29
C THR A 53 10.18 -11.17 1.02
N CYS A 54 8.96 -10.96 1.49
CA CYS A 54 8.72 -10.26 2.76
C CYS A 54 9.20 -11.09 3.96
N LEU A 55 8.94 -12.39 3.93
CA LEU A 55 9.24 -13.30 5.04
C LEU A 55 10.73 -13.55 5.24
N THR A 56 11.59 -13.28 4.25
CA THR A 56 13.05 -13.37 4.42
C THR A 56 13.55 -12.48 5.57
N CYS A 57 12.91 -11.35 5.78
CA CYS A 57 13.28 -10.41 6.85
C CYS A 57 12.28 -10.40 8.01
N HIS A 58 10.98 -10.51 7.70
CA HIS A 58 9.93 -10.47 8.72
C HIS A 58 9.75 -11.78 9.47
N GLY A 59 10.39 -12.84 9.02
CA GLY A 59 10.31 -14.18 9.62
C GLY A 59 9.01 -14.90 9.26
N PRO A 60 8.81 -16.10 9.82
CA PRO A 60 7.64 -16.90 9.51
C PRO A 60 6.35 -16.18 9.91
N VAL A 61 5.29 -16.37 9.13
CA VAL A 61 4.01 -15.69 9.33
C VAL A 61 3.38 -16.01 10.68
N GLU A 62 3.63 -17.18 11.23
CA GLU A 62 3.18 -17.61 12.55
C GLU A 62 3.71 -16.69 13.66
N LYS A 63 4.94 -16.19 13.49
CA LYS A 63 5.53 -15.21 14.41
C LYS A 63 4.83 -13.85 14.31
N LEU A 64 4.38 -13.47 13.12
CA LEU A 64 3.57 -12.25 12.94
C LEU A 64 2.18 -12.45 13.51
N ALA A 65 1.56 -13.60 13.25
CA ALA A 65 0.24 -13.97 13.72
C ALA A 65 0.15 -14.04 15.26
N ALA A 66 1.24 -14.42 15.92
CA ALA A 66 1.29 -14.51 17.38
C ALA A 66 1.33 -13.16 18.11
N LYS A 67 1.46 -12.03 17.38
CA LYS A 67 1.49 -10.71 17.99
C LYS A 67 0.11 -10.25 18.45
N PRO A 68 -0.07 -9.90 19.73
CA PRO A 68 -1.38 -9.58 20.30
C PRO A 68 -1.94 -8.21 19.87
N GLU A 69 -1.12 -7.34 19.32
CA GLU A 69 -1.53 -5.97 18.97
C GLU A 69 -2.63 -5.89 17.91
N HIS A 70 -2.90 -7.00 17.23
CA HIS A 70 -3.84 -7.06 16.11
C HIS A 70 -5.25 -7.49 16.51
N LEU A 71 -5.51 -7.74 17.78
CA LEU A 71 -6.60 -8.60 18.21
C LEU A 71 -7.77 -7.90 18.92
N ASN A 72 -8.03 -6.63 18.71
CA ASN A 72 -9.17 -5.97 19.34
C ASN A 72 -10.21 -5.52 18.34
N PHE A 73 -11.19 -6.41 18.12
CA PHE A 73 -12.25 -6.07 17.23
C PHE A 73 -13.61 -6.52 17.75
N THR A 74 -14.56 -5.62 17.65
CA THR A 74 -15.95 -5.90 17.96
C THR A 74 -16.76 -5.85 16.67
N SER A 75 -17.36 -6.96 16.27
CA SER A 75 -18.30 -6.97 15.16
C SER A 75 -19.71 -6.72 15.65
N ARG A 76 -20.48 -5.96 14.88
CA ARG A 76 -21.91 -5.79 15.06
C ARG A 76 -22.64 -6.58 13.98
N MET A 77 -23.40 -7.55 14.37
CA MET A 77 -24.22 -8.34 13.46
C MET A 77 -25.68 -8.05 13.74
N LYS A 78 -26.43 -7.67 12.71
CA LYS A 78 -27.87 -7.54 12.81
C LYS A 78 -28.52 -8.89 12.50
N ASN A 79 -29.26 -9.42 13.44
CA ASN A 79 -30.06 -10.61 13.20
C ASN A 79 -31.18 -10.29 12.18
N ALA A 80 -31.15 -10.94 11.03
CA ALA A 80 -32.10 -10.70 9.95
C ALA A 80 -33.55 -10.99 10.32
N LYS A 81 -33.79 -11.92 11.27
CA LYS A 81 -35.13 -12.30 11.70
C LYS A 81 -35.70 -11.42 12.79
N THR A 82 -34.89 -11.02 13.75
CA THR A 82 -35.35 -10.27 14.93
C THR A 82 -35.06 -8.78 14.86
N GLY A 83 -34.19 -8.34 13.93
CA GLY A 83 -33.71 -6.97 13.82
C GLY A 83 -32.76 -6.54 14.93
N GLN A 84 -32.50 -7.39 15.92
CA GLN A 84 -31.59 -7.10 17.02
C GLN A 84 -30.15 -7.03 16.55
N THR A 85 -29.43 -6.02 17.04
CA THR A 85 -27.98 -5.93 16.83
C THR A 85 -27.28 -6.61 18.00
N VAL A 86 -26.47 -7.61 17.71
CA VAL A 86 -25.65 -8.32 18.67
C VAL A 86 -24.20 -7.92 18.44
N GLU A 87 -23.53 -7.52 19.50
CA GLU A 87 -22.09 -7.26 19.47
C GLU A 87 -21.34 -8.55 19.79
N HIS A 88 -20.51 -8.97 18.87
CA HIS A 88 -19.56 -10.06 19.07
C HIS A 88 -18.16 -9.50 19.20
N LYS A 89 -17.53 -9.77 20.32
CA LYS A 89 -16.07 -9.60 20.42
C LYS A 89 -15.43 -10.76 19.68
N ALA A 90 -14.95 -10.51 18.49
CA ALA A 90 -14.18 -11.48 17.75
C ALA A 90 -12.72 -11.04 17.74
N LEU A 91 -11.83 -11.95 18.10
CA LEU A 91 -10.41 -11.74 17.90
C LEU A 91 -10.12 -11.99 16.43
N VAL A 92 -10.04 -10.93 15.64
CA VAL A 92 -9.63 -11.03 14.24
C VAL A 92 -8.15 -10.77 14.15
N ASN A 93 -7.45 -11.79 13.70
CA ASN A 93 -6.04 -11.67 13.36
C ASN A 93 -5.90 -11.56 11.85
N PRO A 94 -5.50 -10.42 11.28
CA PRO A 94 -5.33 -10.30 9.83
C PRO A 94 -4.21 -11.21 9.29
N HIS A 95 -3.26 -11.62 10.13
CA HIS A 95 -2.19 -12.53 9.75
C HIS A 95 -2.54 -14.02 9.92
N ASP A 96 -3.69 -14.31 10.52
CA ASP A 96 -4.27 -15.65 10.65
C ASP A 96 -5.80 -15.52 10.66
N SER A 97 -6.35 -15.17 9.51
CA SER A 97 -7.77 -14.87 9.38
C SER A 97 -8.61 -16.14 9.15
N TYR A 98 -9.87 -16.12 9.54
CA TYR A 98 -10.79 -17.24 9.34
C TYR A 98 -10.95 -17.65 7.87
N HIS A 99 -10.79 -16.70 6.94
CA HIS A 99 -10.99 -16.97 5.51
C HIS A 99 -9.72 -17.49 4.82
N PHE A 100 -8.57 -17.01 5.26
CA PHE A 100 -7.31 -17.21 4.55
C PHE A 100 -6.25 -17.87 5.41
N GLY A 101 -6.49 -18.02 6.72
CA GLY A 101 -5.45 -18.45 7.65
C GLY A 101 -4.22 -17.58 7.51
N THR A 102 -3.07 -18.22 7.44
CA THR A 102 -1.78 -17.55 7.27
C THR A 102 -1.35 -17.41 5.80
N THR A 103 -2.24 -17.67 4.82
CA THR A 103 -1.85 -17.75 3.40
C THR A 103 -2.03 -16.46 2.62
N LEU A 104 -2.72 -15.46 3.18
CA LEU A 104 -2.99 -14.19 2.50
C LEU A 104 -1.68 -13.51 2.08
N ALA A 105 -1.65 -12.98 0.85
CA ALA A 105 -0.48 -12.24 0.38
C ALA A 105 -0.33 -10.92 1.15
N CYS A 106 0.90 -10.61 1.54
CA CYS A 106 1.18 -9.39 2.31
C CYS A 106 0.73 -8.12 1.57
N SER A 107 0.85 -8.12 0.24
CA SER A 107 0.49 -7.02 -0.65
C SER A 107 -1.00 -6.72 -0.72
N GLU A 108 -1.87 -7.61 -0.24
CA GLU A 108 -3.31 -7.35 -0.16
C GLU A 108 -3.63 -6.22 0.83
N CYS A 109 -2.83 -6.09 1.87
CA CYS A 109 -3.01 -5.05 2.88
C CYS A 109 -1.83 -4.09 2.95
N HIS A 110 -0.60 -4.60 2.83
CA HIS A 110 0.61 -3.80 2.95
C HIS A 110 1.12 -3.35 1.58
N SER A 111 1.44 -2.08 1.47
CA SER A 111 2.06 -1.52 0.27
C SER A 111 3.28 -0.70 0.67
N GLU A 112 4.37 -0.86 -0.08
CA GLU A 112 5.61 -0.13 0.20
C GLU A 112 5.63 1.27 -0.41
N HIS A 113 5.02 1.43 -1.58
CA HIS A 113 5.09 2.68 -2.35
C HIS A 113 3.81 3.52 -2.30
N LYS A 114 2.82 3.08 -1.56
CA LYS A 114 1.54 3.78 -1.36
C LYS A 114 0.96 3.40 0.01
N ALA A 115 -0.10 4.06 0.42
CA ALA A 115 -0.82 3.68 1.62
C ALA A 115 -1.32 2.23 1.54
N GLY A 116 -1.21 1.52 2.65
CA GLY A 116 -1.82 0.21 2.78
C GLY A 116 -3.34 0.30 2.72
N ARG A 117 -4.00 -0.80 2.40
CA ARG A 117 -5.46 -0.88 2.37
C ARG A 117 -5.96 -1.98 3.32
N ASN A 118 -7.11 -1.76 3.89
CA ASN A 118 -7.79 -2.80 4.66
C ASN A 118 -8.67 -3.62 3.71
N ASP A 119 -8.17 -4.72 3.22
CA ASP A 119 -8.87 -5.54 2.25
C ASP A 119 -10.13 -6.20 2.82
N CYS A 120 -10.19 -6.39 4.14
CA CYS A 120 -11.40 -6.87 4.82
C CYS A 120 -12.60 -5.94 4.61
N SER A 121 -12.36 -4.64 4.37
CA SER A 121 -13.40 -3.65 4.12
C SER A 121 -14.20 -3.89 2.83
N THR A 122 -13.71 -4.74 1.96
CA THR A 122 -14.40 -5.13 0.73
C THR A 122 -15.71 -5.87 1.03
N CYS A 123 -15.75 -6.62 2.12
CA CYS A 123 -16.89 -7.44 2.52
C CYS A 123 -17.43 -7.09 3.90
N HIS A 124 -16.64 -6.48 4.77
CA HIS A 124 -16.99 -6.20 6.15
C HIS A 124 -17.05 -4.70 6.44
N ASP A 125 -17.94 -4.28 7.32
CA ASP A 125 -17.87 -2.94 7.91
C ASP A 125 -16.73 -2.93 8.96
N THR A 126 -15.57 -2.48 8.53
CA THR A 126 -14.36 -2.51 9.34
C THR A 126 -14.12 -1.21 10.11
N ARG A 127 -15.05 -0.25 10.10
CA ARG A 127 -14.88 1.07 10.75
C ARG A 127 -14.63 0.96 12.25
N ALA A 128 -15.20 -0.06 12.88
CA ALA A 128 -14.98 -0.36 14.29
C ALA A 128 -13.70 -1.17 14.55
N TRP A 129 -13.09 -1.68 13.48
CA TRP A 129 -11.87 -2.47 13.59
C TRP A 129 -10.70 -1.50 13.63
N LYS A 130 -10.06 -1.38 14.75
CA LYS A 130 -8.90 -0.51 14.89
C LYS A 130 -7.67 -1.12 14.18
N ILE A 131 -7.86 -1.59 12.96
CA ILE A 131 -6.76 -2.09 12.13
C ILE A 131 -5.91 -0.89 11.74
N ARG A 132 -4.74 -0.80 12.33
CA ARG A 132 -3.73 0.19 11.94
C ARG A 132 -2.95 -0.35 10.75
N LEU A 133 -3.31 0.10 9.58
CA LEU A 133 -2.44 -0.06 8.43
C LEU A 133 -1.39 1.03 8.48
N LEU A 134 -0.15 0.61 8.51
CA LEU A 134 0.97 1.53 8.52
C LEU A 134 0.94 2.36 7.23
N GLY A 135 0.79 3.69 7.33
CA GLY A 135 0.76 4.63 6.20
C GLY A 135 -0.63 4.99 5.68
N ALA A 136 -1.70 4.49 6.28
CA ALA A 136 -3.04 5.05 6.11
C ALA A 136 -3.24 6.07 7.25
N GLU A 137 -3.06 7.35 6.96
CA GLU A 137 -3.56 8.48 7.75
C GLU A 137 -4.87 8.96 7.15
#